data_af37dff88ba538d7eda18f004243166f
#
_entry.id   af37dff88ba538d7eda18f004243166f
#
_cell.length_a   1.000
_cell.length_b   1.000
_cell.length_c   1.000
_cell.angle_alpha   90.00
_cell.angle_beta   90.00
_cell.angle_gamma   90.00
#
_symmetry.space_group_name_H-M   'P 1'
#
loop_
_entity.id
_entity.type
_entity.pdbx_description
1 polymer ?
#
loop_
_entity_poly.entity_id
_entity_poly.type
_entity_poly.pdbx_seq_one_letter_code
_entity_poly.pdbx_strand_id
1 'polypeptide(L)'
;EIVNVEVWAWTEKRLYTEQEVRLENEKKRSYAVVWHIQRNQIVPLATSEVPEVRFQEQRDAPLALGFTEEPYAQYLTSEGTAHKDLYALDVQTGARQRIVRDLRCNPSLSPATRYILWWSDPDTAWYAWSAATQKIRPLTNTRLSDFHETDNDVPDFPSAYGAAGWMENDAALIVYDQYDLWKTDPLGVQAPVRLTQGYTTKTRYRYLRLDPERRYLRPDETLLLHSFNTLTKAEGYARLDL
;
A
#
# COMPACT_ATOMS: atom_id res chain seq x y z
N GLU A 1 38.29 19.00 28.59
CA GLU A 1 37.25 17.97 28.87
C GLU A 1 36.00 18.36 28.10
N ILE A 2 35.58 17.53 27.13
CA ILE A 2 34.33 17.79 26.38
C ILE A 2 33.22 17.16 27.22
N VAL A 3 32.42 18.03 27.85
CA VAL A 3 31.24 17.58 28.59
C VAL A 3 30.17 17.18 27.59
N ASN A 4 29.80 15.89 27.57
CA ASN A 4 28.68 15.40 26.78
C ASN A 4 27.40 15.60 27.59
N VAL A 5 26.55 16.52 27.16
CA VAL A 5 25.25 16.79 27.80
C VAL A 5 24.14 16.37 26.85
N GLU A 6 23.34 15.42 27.26
CA GLU A 6 22.12 15.02 26.55
C GLU A 6 20.93 15.78 27.15
N VAL A 7 20.18 16.45 26.29
CA VAL A 7 18.94 17.16 26.68
C VAL A 7 17.74 16.33 26.22
N TRP A 8 17.01 15.80 27.18
CA TRP A 8 15.77 15.05 26.92
C TRP A 8 14.58 15.95 27.17
N ALA A 9 13.85 16.31 26.09
CA ALA A 9 12.64 17.10 26.19
C ALA A 9 11.43 16.28 25.70
N TRP A 10 10.35 16.30 26.46
CA TRP A 10 9.11 15.59 26.09
C TRP A 10 8.45 16.17 24.81
N THR A 11 8.82 17.40 24.43
CA THR A 11 8.36 18.06 23.21
C THR A 11 9.09 17.61 21.95
N GLU A 12 10.19 16.86 22.09
CA GLU A 12 10.93 16.35 20.96
C GLU A 12 10.11 15.32 20.19
N LYS A 13 10.10 15.42 18.86
CA LYS A 13 9.38 14.50 18.00
C LYS A 13 10.04 13.13 17.92
N ARG A 14 11.34 13.07 18.15
CA ARG A 14 12.16 11.84 18.07
C ARG A 14 13.06 11.75 19.29
N LEU A 15 13.28 10.53 19.77
CA LEU A 15 14.22 10.29 20.85
C LEU A 15 15.64 10.72 20.45
N TYR A 16 16.41 11.21 21.42
CA TYR A 16 17.78 11.63 21.19
C TYR A 16 18.62 10.54 20.50
N THR A 17 18.53 9.31 20.97
CA THR A 17 19.23 8.16 20.39
C THR A 17 18.85 7.90 18.92
N GLU A 18 17.59 8.11 18.54
CA GLU A 18 17.14 8.04 17.15
C GLU A 18 17.72 9.19 16.31
N GLN A 19 17.74 10.40 16.86
CA GLN A 19 18.33 11.55 16.19
C GLN A 19 19.83 11.34 15.93
N GLU A 20 20.56 10.78 16.87
CA GLU A 20 21.98 10.47 16.74
C GLU A 20 22.24 9.45 15.62
N VAL A 21 21.47 8.34 15.57
CA VAL A 21 21.57 7.34 14.52
C VAL A 21 21.26 7.94 13.14
N ARG A 22 20.29 8.85 13.05
CA ARG A 22 19.88 9.47 11.80
C ARG A 22 20.80 10.61 11.35
N LEU A 23 21.61 11.18 12.22
CA LEU A 23 22.37 12.43 12.00
C LEU A 23 23.20 12.40 10.70
N GLU A 24 23.96 11.33 10.47
CA GLU A 24 24.81 11.23 9.28
C GLU A 24 24.00 11.11 7.96
N ASN A 25 22.84 10.46 8.02
CA ASN A 25 21.93 10.37 6.87
C ASN A 25 21.24 11.73 6.62
N GLU A 26 20.83 12.43 7.69
CA GLU A 26 20.23 13.77 7.59
C GLU A 26 21.22 14.80 7.00
N LYS A 27 22.49 14.77 7.39
CA LYS A 27 23.54 15.64 6.82
C LYS A 27 23.75 15.39 5.31
N LYS A 28 23.49 14.18 4.83
CA LYS A 28 23.65 13.76 3.44
C LYS A 28 22.33 13.68 2.69
N ARG A 29 21.23 14.17 3.28
CA ARG A 29 19.91 14.10 2.69
C ARG A 29 19.90 14.74 1.29
N SER A 30 19.36 14.01 0.33
CA SER A 30 19.10 14.48 -1.02
C SER A 30 17.62 14.33 -1.35
N TYR A 31 17.14 15.14 -2.28
CA TYR A 31 15.76 15.15 -2.69
C TYR A 31 15.62 14.66 -4.12
N ALA A 32 14.60 13.83 -4.36
CA ALA A 32 14.31 13.29 -5.68
C ALA A 32 13.88 14.40 -6.64
N VAL A 33 14.45 14.39 -7.83
CA VAL A 33 14.09 15.27 -8.95
C VAL A 33 13.91 14.44 -10.21
N VAL A 34 13.12 14.94 -11.16
CA VAL A 34 13.02 14.41 -12.51
C VAL A 34 13.67 15.37 -13.48
N TRP A 35 14.55 14.89 -14.33
CA TRP A 35 15.11 15.65 -15.43
C TRP A 35 14.45 15.24 -16.76
N HIS A 36 13.64 16.14 -17.30
CA HIS A 36 13.03 15.99 -18.62
C HIS A 36 14.05 16.36 -19.69
N ILE A 37 14.81 15.40 -20.18
CA ILE A 37 15.97 15.60 -21.07
C ILE A 37 15.58 16.41 -22.32
N GLN A 38 14.48 16.06 -22.99
CA GLN A 38 14.04 16.73 -24.21
C GLN A 38 13.68 18.21 -24.01
N ARG A 39 13.16 18.57 -22.84
CA ARG A 39 12.78 19.94 -22.47
C ARG A 39 13.89 20.66 -21.70
N ASN A 40 14.97 19.96 -21.37
CA ASN A 40 16.05 20.41 -20.48
C ASN A 40 15.52 21.07 -19.19
N GLN A 41 14.53 20.44 -18.59
CA GLN A 41 13.84 20.94 -17.39
C GLN A 41 14.02 19.97 -16.23
N ILE A 42 14.40 20.48 -15.06
CA ILE A 42 14.45 19.74 -13.82
C ILE A 42 13.20 20.08 -13.00
N VAL A 43 12.48 19.04 -12.56
CA VAL A 43 11.27 19.14 -11.76
C VAL A 43 11.52 18.51 -10.39
N PRO A 44 11.51 19.28 -9.28
CA PRO A 44 11.62 18.74 -7.93
C PRO A 44 10.37 17.92 -7.58
N LEU A 45 10.54 16.66 -7.19
CA LEU A 45 9.46 15.80 -6.69
C LEU A 45 9.46 15.75 -5.17
N ALA A 46 10.62 15.57 -4.54
CA ALA A 46 10.75 15.64 -3.09
C ALA A 46 11.03 17.07 -2.62
N THR A 47 10.61 17.39 -1.40
CA THR A 47 10.87 18.64 -0.69
C THR A 47 11.07 18.36 0.79
N SER A 48 11.39 19.38 1.60
CA SER A 48 11.43 19.24 3.06
C SER A 48 10.07 18.86 3.68
N GLU A 49 8.95 19.21 3.02
CA GLU A 49 7.59 18.87 3.51
C GLU A 49 7.18 17.45 3.09
N VAL A 50 7.63 16.98 1.92
CA VAL A 50 7.38 15.65 1.39
C VAL A 50 8.72 15.06 0.96
N PRO A 51 9.54 14.59 1.91
CA PRO A 51 10.94 14.23 1.65
C PRO A 51 11.09 12.89 0.94
N GLU A 52 10.13 12.00 1.06
CA GLU A 52 10.20 10.66 0.50
C GLU A 52 9.35 10.52 -0.75
N VAL A 53 9.95 9.95 -1.79
CA VAL A 53 9.28 9.68 -3.07
C VAL A 53 9.52 8.23 -3.47
N ARG A 54 8.43 7.53 -3.79
CA ARG A 54 8.48 6.16 -4.30
C ARG A 54 7.89 6.11 -5.70
N PHE A 55 8.69 5.61 -6.64
CA PHE A 55 8.28 5.39 -8.02
C PHE A 55 7.76 3.97 -8.23
N GLN A 56 7.00 3.78 -9.31
CA GLN A 56 6.79 2.45 -9.88
C GLN A 56 8.15 1.81 -10.24
N GLU A 57 8.25 0.49 -10.22
CA GLU A 57 9.50 -0.22 -10.48
C GLU A 57 10.17 0.20 -11.81
N GLN A 58 9.39 0.40 -12.85
CA GLN A 58 9.91 0.80 -14.17
C GLN A 58 10.23 2.29 -14.28
N ARG A 59 9.85 3.12 -13.33
CA ARG A 59 10.15 4.56 -13.24
C ARG A 59 9.74 5.43 -14.45
N ASP A 60 8.91 4.91 -15.35
CA ASP A 60 8.39 5.59 -16.54
C ASP A 60 6.97 6.14 -16.36
N ALA A 61 6.44 6.03 -15.16
CA ALA A 61 5.08 6.40 -14.82
C ALA A 61 4.88 7.90 -14.65
N PRO A 62 3.71 8.46 -15.05
CA PRO A 62 3.39 9.87 -14.83
C PRO A 62 3.09 10.21 -13.37
N LEU A 63 2.86 9.20 -12.53
CA LEU A 63 2.49 9.31 -11.13
C LEU A 63 3.53 8.66 -10.23
N ALA A 64 3.88 9.33 -9.13
CA ALA A 64 4.67 8.79 -8.04
C ALA A 64 3.96 8.98 -6.69
N LEU A 65 4.39 8.24 -5.67
CA LEU A 65 3.94 8.40 -4.30
C LEU A 65 4.88 9.32 -3.55
N GLY A 66 4.33 10.23 -2.77
CA GLY A 66 5.07 11.05 -1.83
C GLY A 66 4.66 10.75 -0.40
N PHE A 67 5.62 10.85 0.55
CA PHE A 67 5.36 10.58 1.95
C PHE A 67 6.02 11.61 2.85
N THR A 68 5.39 11.84 4.00
CA THR A 68 6.02 12.49 5.13
C THR A 68 5.57 11.83 6.43
N GLU A 69 6.52 11.44 7.27
CA GLU A 69 6.29 10.87 8.61
C GLU A 69 6.45 11.93 9.70
N GLU A 70 6.95 13.10 9.33
CA GLU A 70 7.35 14.14 10.27
C GLU A 70 6.23 14.61 11.22
N PRO A 71 4.95 14.71 10.78
CA PRO A 71 3.85 15.05 11.69
C PRO A 71 3.60 14.02 12.78
N TYR A 72 4.01 12.75 12.55
CA TYR A 72 3.69 11.58 13.36
C TYR A 72 4.93 10.92 13.99
N ALA A 73 6.07 11.57 13.95
CA ALA A 73 7.34 10.97 14.36
C ALA A 73 7.34 10.42 15.80
N GLN A 74 6.53 10.97 16.70
CA GLN A 74 6.38 10.49 18.08
C GLN A 74 5.67 9.14 18.18
N TYR A 75 4.79 8.79 17.21
CA TYR A 75 4.02 7.54 17.26
C TYR A 75 4.90 6.31 17.04
N LEU A 76 5.98 6.43 16.29
CA LEU A 76 6.91 5.32 16.09
C LEU A 76 7.43 4.74 17.41
N THR A 77 7.71 5.60 18.39
CA THR A 77 8.18 5.19 19.71
C THR A 77 7.07 4.62 20.60
N SER A 78 5.87 5.18 20.53
CA SER A 78 4.76 4.79 21.41
C SER A 78 3.95 3.61 20.88
N GLU A 79 3.80 3.50 19.54
CA GLU A 79 2.96 2.48 18.89
C GLU A 79 3.77 1.43 18.12
N GLY A 80 5.07 1.66 17.90
CA GLY A 80 5.92 0.74 17.12
C GLY A 80 5.64 0.76 15.62
N THR A 81 4.74 1.63 15.14
CA THR A 81 4.31 1.72 13.74
C THR A 81 4.53 3.13 13.20
N ALA A 82 5.11 3.23 12.00
CA ALA A 82 5.28 4.52 11.34
C ALA A 82 3.97 5.00 10.73
N HIS A 83 3.60 6.23 11.06
CA HIS A 83 2.46 6.94 10.49
C HIS A 83 2.94 7.95 9.47
N LYS A 84 2.19 8.14 8.39
CA LYS A 84 2.61 9.04 7.30
C LYS A 84 1.43 9.70 6.59
N ASP A 85 1.65 10.91 6.10
CA ASP A 85 0.76 11.49 5.08
C ASP A 85 1.16 10.94 3.72
N LEU A 86 0.16 10.60 2.89
CA LEU A 86 0.32 10.10 1.53
C LEU A 86 -0.06 11.17 0.52
N TYR A 87 0.81 11.35 -0.47
CA TYR A 87 0.63 12.28 -1.59
C TYR A 87 0.68 11.57 -2.94
N ALA A 88 -0.15 11.99 -3.87
CA ALA A 88 0.04 11.77 -5.30
C ALA A 88 0.96 12.86 -5.85
N LEU A 89 2.00 12.46 -6.59
CA LEU A 89 2.94 13.36 -7.22
C LEU A 89 2.85 13.23 -8.74
N ASP A 90 2.56 14.32 -9.42
CA ASP A 90 2.67 14.39 -10.87
C ASP A 90 4.14 14.52 -11.28
N VAL A 91 4.66 13.52 -11.97
CA VAL A 91 6.08 13.45 -12.34
C VAL A 91 6.45 14.49 -13.38
N GLN A 92 5.49 14.97 -14.19
CA GLN A 92 5.71 15.94 -15.23
C GLN A 92 5.82 17.38 -14.71
N THR A 93 5.05 17.70 -13.68
CA THR A 93 4.89 19.07 -13.18
C THR A 93 5.44 19.26 -11.77
N GLY A 94 5.64 18.17 -11.02
CA GLY A 94 5.98 18.21 -9.59
C GLY A 94 4.80 18.60 -8.69
N ALA A 95 3.59 18.70 -9.25
CA ALA A 95 2.38 18.99 -8.46
C ALA A 95 2.13 17.87 -7.45
N ARG A 96 1.71 18.27 -6.24
CA ARG A 96 1.49 17.38 -5.09
C ARG A 96 0.06 17.52 -4.61
N GLN A 97 -0.61 16.39 -4.45
CA GLN A 97 -1.93 16.35 -3.84
C GLN A 97 -1.90 15.40 -2.66
N ARG A 98 -2.18 15.89 -1.44
CA ARG A 98 -2.34 15.00 -0.29
C ARG A 98 -3.62 14.21 -0.42
N ILE A 99 -3.49 12.88 -0.35
CA ILE A 99 -4.59 11.91 -0.50
C ILE A 99 -5.09 11.49 0.87
N VAL A 100 -4.19 11.04 1.74
CA VAL A 100 -4.52 10.50 3.06
C VAL A 100 -3.62 11.12 4.10
N ARG A 101 -4.16 11.36 5.27
CA ARG A 101 -3.43 11.70 6.48
C ARG A 101 -3.36 10.47 7.38
N ASP A 102 -2.28 10.40 8.15
CA ASP A 102 -2.16 9.42 9.23
C ASP A 102 -2.34 7.97 8.76
N LEU A 103 -1.64 7.62 7.68
CA LEU A 103 -1.68 6.28 7.11
C LEU A 103 -0.62 5.39 7.79
N ARG A 104 -1.03 4.24 8.31
CA ARG A 104 -0.14 3.27 8.99
C ARG A 104 0.40 2.20 8.02
N CYS A 105 -0.31 1.89 6.96
CA CYS A 105 0.10 0.88 5.98
C CYS A 105 1.07 1.42 4.92
N ASN A 106 1.55 0.52 4.07
CA ASN A 106 2.32 0.85 2.87
C ASN A 106 1.40 0.88 1.64
N PRO A 107 1.15 2.07 1.05
CA PRO A 107 0.39 2.18 -0.18
C PRO A 107 1.21 1.72 -1.38
N SER A 108 0.52 1.38 -2.47
CA SER A 108 1.11 0.95 -3.72
C SER A 108 0.46 1.63 -4.93
N LEU A 109 1.24 1.77 -6.01
CA LEU A 109 0.72 2.15 -7.32
C LEU A 109 0.21 0.92 -8.05
N SER A 110 -0.90 1.05 -8.75
CA SER A 110 -1.34 0.03 -9.70
C SER A 110 -0.36 -0.09 -10.88
N PRO A 111 -0.26 -1.24 -11.57
CA PRO A 111 0.71 -1.46 -12.65
C PRO A 111 0.65 -0.44 -13.79
N ALA A 112 -0.53 0.01 -14.18
CA ALA A 112 -0.71 1.07 -15.19
C ALA A 112 -0.76 2.48 -14.58
N THR A 113 -0.46 2.62 -13.27
CA THR A 113 -0.40 3.89 -12.51
C THR A 113 -1.67 4.74 -12.56
N ARG A 114 -2.84 4.08 -12.74
CA ARG A 114 -4.15 4.76 -12.73
C ARG A 114 -4.67 4.96 -11.32
N TYR A 115 -4.20 4.14 -10.36
CA TYR A 115 -4.70 4.12 -8.99
C TYR A 115 -3.56 4.07 -7.98
N ILE A 116 -3.83 4.65 -6.82
CA ILE A 116 -3.06 4.45 -5.58
C ILE A 116 -3.92 3.62 -4.66
N LEU A 117 -3.40 2.48 -4.20
CA LEU A 117 -4.07 1.51 -3.33
C LEU A 117 -3.49 1.56 -1.94
N TRP A 118 -4.35 1.48 -0.91
CA TRP A 118 -3.93 1.28 0.48
C TRP A 118 -4.98 0.53 1.27
N TRP A 119 -4.55 -0.02 2.38
CA TRP A 119 -5.41 -0.58 3.42
C TRP A 119 -5.69 0.48 4.48
N SER A 120 -6.94 0.63 4.92
CA SER A 120 -7.32 1.49 6.05
C SER A 120 -7.54 0.61 7.28
N ASP A 121 -6.62 0.71 8.25
CA ASP A 121 -6.73 -0.04 9.49
C ASP A 121 -8.02 0.30 10.26
N PRO A 122 -8.38 1.59 10.45
CA PRO A 122 -9.61 1.94 11.17
C PRO A 122 -10.90 1.46 10.49
N ASP A 123 -10.93 1.43 9.16
CA ASP A 123 -12.11 1.02 8.39
C ASP A 123 -12.10 -0.47 8.06
N THR A 124 -10.98 -1.17 8.29
CA THR A 124 -10.74 -2.55 7.88
C THR A 124 -11.13 -2.82 6.43
N ALA A 125 -10.72 -1.91 5.55
CA ALA A 125 -11.11 -1.90 4.15
C ALA A 125 -9.98 -1.45 3.20
N TRP A 126 -10.01 -1.99 1.99
CA TRP A 126 -9.19 -1.52 0.89
C TRP A 126 -9.77 -0.25 0.28
N TYR A 127 -8.92 0.71 0.01
CA TYR A 127 -9.24 1.97 -0.66
C TYR A 127 -8.38 2.17 -1.90
N ALA A 128 -8.96 2.81 -2.90
CA ALA A 128 -8.22 3.31 -4.05
C ALA A 128 -8.49 4.80 -4.28
N TRP A 129 -7.44 5.53 -4.64
CA TRP A 129 -7.54 6.86 -5.23
C TRP A 129 -7.31 6.75 -6.74
N SER A 130 -8.18 7.35 -7.53
CA SER A 130 -8.11 7.35 -8.99
C SER A 130 -7.44 8.63 -9.51
N ALA A 131 -6.37 8.49 -10.29
CA ALA A 131 -5.67 9.61 -10.92
C ALA A 131 -6.58 10.40 -11.88
N ALA A 132 -7.47 9.70 -12.61
CA ALA A 132 -8.37 10.34 -13.58
C ALA A 132 -9.48 11.16 -12.94
N THR A 133 -10.07 10.67 -11.83
CA THR A 133 -11.21 11.33 -11.17
C THR A 133 -10.80 12.12 -9.93
N GLN A 134 -9.57 11.91 -9.42
CA GLN A 134 -9.04 12.45 -8.17
C GLN A 134 -9.92 12.14 -6.94
N LYS A 135 -10.64 11.03 -6.99
CA LYS A 135 -11.55 10.60 -5.93
C LYS A 135 -11.04 9.35 -5.23
N ILE A 136 -11.26 9.29 -3.94
CA ILE A 136 -11.05 8.11 -3.10
C ILE A 136 -12.34 7.29 -3.08
N ARG A 137 -12.18 5.96 -3.18
CA ARG A 137 -13.28 5.00 -3.07
C ARG A 137 -12.89 3.81 -2.21
N PRO A 138 -13.77 3.36 -1.30
CA PRO A 138 -13.62 2.06 -0.69
C PRO A 138 -13.88 0.97 -1.74
N LEU A 139 -13.04 -0.05 -1.77
CA LEU A 139 -13.15 -1.20 -2.66
C LEU A 139 -13.81 -2.39 -1.97
N THR A 140 -13.71 -2.44 -0.64
CA THR A 140 -14.27 -3.50 0.20
C THR A 140 -14.99 -2.90 1.40
N ASN A 141 -15.81 -3.70 2.05
CA ASN A 141 -16.43 -3.34 3.32
C ASN A 141 -16.83 -4.61 4.10
N THR A 142 -16.92 -4.50 5.41
CA THR A 142 -17.22 -5.61 6.33
C THR A 142 -18.64 -6.20 6.19
N ARG A 143 -19.56 -5.52 5.48
CA ARG A 143 -20.90 -6.07 5.21
C ARG A 143 -20.88 -7.19 4.18
N LEU A 144 -19.86 -7.23 3.33
CA LEU A 144 -19.68 -8.25 2.30
C LEU A 144 -18.92 -9.45 2.84
N SER A 145 -17.79 -9.21 3.48
CA SER A 145 -16.91 -10.20 4.09
C SER A 145 -15.88 -9.48 4.98
N ASP A 146 -15.22 -10.23 5.85
CA ASP A 146 -14.08 -9.74 6.62
C ASP A 146 -12.81 -9.86 5.76
N PHE A 147 -12.31 -8.73 5.28
CA PHE A 147 -11.08 -8.65 4.48
C PHE A 147 -9.82 -8.50 5.33
N HIS A 148 -9.98 -8.51 6.66
CA HIS A 148 -8.94 -8.44 7.68
C HIS A 148 -8.82 -9.76 8.45
N GLU A 149 -7.70 -9.97 9.09
CA GLU A 149 -7.46 -11.12 9.96
C GLU A 149 -8.44 -11.10 11.14
N THR A 150 -9.31 -12.11 11.18
CA THR A 150 -10.38 -12.23 12.18
C THR A 150 -9.94 -12.93 13.47
N ASP A 151 -8.78 -13.56 13.43
CA ASP A 151 -8.11 -14.28 14.54
C ASP A 151 -6.91 -13.51 15.10
N ASN A 152 -6.88 -12.17 14.88
CA ASN A 152 -5.87 -11.30 15.49
C ASN A 152 -6.00 -11.31 17.02
N ASP A 153 -4.92 -11.71 17.70
CA ASP A 153 -4.84 -11.84 19.16
C ASP A 153 -3.90 -10.81 19.81
N VAL A 154 -3.43 -9.83 19.03
CA VAL A 154 -2.58 -8.74 19.52
C VAL A 154 -3.40 -7.43 19.66
N PRO A 155 -3.04 -6.53 20.59
CA PRO A 155 -3.75 -5.28 20.82
C PRO A 155 -3.37 -4.22 19.76
N ASP A 156 -3.55 -4.55 18.48
CA ASP A 156 -3.34 -3.68 17.32
C ASP A 156 -4.42 -3.92 16.29
N PHE A 157 -4.52 -3.04 15.30
CA PHE A 157 -5.45 -3.22 14.19
C PHE A 157 -5.12 -4.49 13.40
N PRO A 158 -6.14 -5.26 12.99
CA PRO A 158 -5.92 -6.48 12.22
C PRO A 158 -5.40 -6.14 10.83
N SER A 159 -4.43 -6.93 10.35
CA SER A 159 -3.89 -6.82 9.00
C SER A 159 -4.91 -7.25 7.94
N ALA A 160 -4.79 -6.73 6.72
CA ALA A 160 -5.53 -7.26 5.59
C ALA A 160 -5.06 -8.67 5.23
N TYR A 161 -5.95 -9.53 4.75
CA TYR A 161 -5.56 -10.83 4.14
C TYR A 161 -4.74 -10.64 2.85
N GLY A 162 -4.65 -9.42 2.32
CA GLY A 162 -3.82 -9.05 1.19
C GLY A 162 -4.57 -9.01 -0.14
N ALA A 163 -3.79 -8.92 -1.23
CA ALA A 163 -4.28 -8.89 -2.60
C ALA A 163 -3.53 -9.88 -3.48
N ALA A 164 -4.24 -10.53 -4.40
CA ALA A 164 -3.66 -11.41 -5.40
C ALA A 164 -2.93 -10.62 -6.50
N GLY A 165 -3.48 -9.46 -6.87
CA GLY A 165 -2.90 -8.58 -7.88
C GLY A 165 -3.95 -7.82 -8.69
N TRP A 166 -3.43 -6.95 -9.54
CA TRP A 166 -4.22 -6.17 -10.48
C TRP A 166 -4.49 -6.94 -11.77
N MET A 167 -5.66 -6.76 -12.33
CA MET A 167 -5.95 -7.20 -13.69
C MET A 167 -5.33 -6.24 -14.72
N GLU A 168 -5.15 -6.73 -15.94
CA GLU A 168 -4.59 -5.96 -17.05
C GLU A 168 -5.27 -4.58 -17.19
N ASN A 169 -4.47 -3.55 -17.50
CA ASN A 169 -4.91 -2.16 -17.59
C ASN A 169 -5.56 -1.60 -16.31
N ASP A 170 -5.22 -2.17 -15.13
CA ASP A 170 -5.82 -1.81 -13.85
C ASP A 170 -7.35 -1.93 -13.84
N ALA A 171 -7.90 -2.84 -14.66
CA ALA A 171 -9.35 -2.97 -14.85
C ALA A 171 -10.07 -3.44 -13.58
N ALA A 172 -9.40 -4.21 -12.73
CA ALA A 172 -9.89 -4.64 -11.43
C ALA A 172 -8.72 -4.99 -10.51
N LEU A 173 -8.99 -5.03 -9.20
CA LEU A 173 -8.08 -5.56 -8.19
C LEU A 173 -8.68 -6.86 -7.63
N ILE A 174 -7.87 -7.92 -7.50
CA ILE A 174 -8.27 -9.14 -6.83
C ILE A 174 -7.69 -9.12 -5.41
N VAL A 175 -8.57 -9.14 -4.40
CA VAL A 175 -8.23 -9.14 -2.98
C VAL A 175 -8.67 -10.45 -2.32
N TYR A 176 -8.13 -10.71 -1.14
CA TYR A 176 -8.50 -11.86 -0.33
C TYR A 176 -9.38 -11.45 0.86
N ASP A 177 -10.37 -12.30 1.18
CA ASP A 177 -10.86 -12.47 2.53
C ASP A 177 -10.18 -13.68 3.19
N GLN A 178 -10.71 -14.16 4.31
CA GLN A 178 -10.14 -15.32 5.02
C GLN A 178 -10.02 -16.56 4.11
N TYR A 179 -11.02 -16.81 3.26
CA TYR A 179 -11.13 -18.04 2.45
C TYR A 179 -11.02 -17.78 0.96
N ASP A 180 -11.60 -16.68 0.48
CA ASP A 180 -11.95 -16.48 -0.91
C ASP A 180 -11.16 -15.36 -1.61
N LEU A 181 -11.17 -15.41 -2.93
CA LEU A 181 -10.74 -14.33 -3.80
C LEU A 181 -11.96 -13.50 -4.20
N TRP A 182 -11.77 -12.17 -4.24
CA TRP A 182 -12.80 -11.21 -4.61
C TRP A 182 -12.26 -10.26 -5.68
N LYS A 183 -13.02 -10.08 -6.76
CA LYS A 183 -12.75 -9.08 -7.79
C LYS A 183 -13.43 -7.78 -7.41
N THR A 184 -12.66 -6.69 -7.32
CA THR A 184 -13.15 -5.36 -6.96
C THR A 184 -12.99 -4.39 -8.10
N ASP A 185 -13.95 -3.47 -8.26
CA ASP A 185 -13.87 -2.35 -9.19
C ASP A 185 -13.13 -1.17 -8.53
N PRO A 186 -11.95 -0.75 -9.05
CA PRO A 186 -11.19 0.34 -8.45
C PRO A 186 -11.87 1.72 -8.55
N LEU A 187 -12.90 1.86 -9.39
CA LEU A 187 -13.76 3.05 -9.44
C LEU A 187 -14.84 3.02 -8.36
N GLY A 188 -15.08 1.88 -7.72
CA GLY A 188 -16.10 1.69 -6.69
C GLY A 188 -17.54 1.85 -7.21
N VAL A 189 -17.77 1.59 -8.50
CA VAL A 189 -19.10 1.66 -9.14
C VAL A 189 -19.80 0.32 -9.06
N GLN A 190 -19.04 -0.77 -9.30
CA GLN A 190 -19.56 -2.14 -9.23
C GLN A 190 -19.26 -2.75 -7.86
N ALA A 191 -20.21 -3.52 -7.35
CA ALA A 191 -20.00 -4.27 -6.12
C ALA A 191 -18.92 -5.36 -6.31
N PRO A 192 -18.11 -5.65 -5.27
CA PRO A 192 -17.17 -6.76 -5.32
C PRO A 192 -17.85 -8.09 -5.62
N VAL A 193 -17.18 -8.91 -6.45
CA VAL A 193 -17.66 -10.24 -6.85
C VAL A 193 -16.77 -11.30 -6.26
N ARG A 194 -17.36 -12.26 -5.53
CA ARG A 194 -16.64 -13.42 -5.01
C ARG A 194 -16.32 -14.37 -6.15
N LEU A 195 -15.05 -14.77 -6.28
CA LEU A 195 -14.56 -15.64 -7.37
C LEU A 195 -14.45 -17.11 -6.96
N THR A 196 -14.33 -17.40 -5.67
CA THR A 196 -14.22 -18.76 -5.13
C THR A 196 -15.28 -19.00 -4.06
N GLN A 197 -15.45 -20.23 -3.57
CA GLN A 197 -16.46 -20.61 -2.58
C GLN A 197 -15.84 -21.31 -1.36
N GLY A 198 -14.68 -20.85 -0.94
CA GLY A 198 -13.92 -21.43 0.16
C GLY A 198 -14.58 -21.27 1.53
N TYR A 199 -15.36 -20.22 1.73
CA TYR A 199 -16.10 -20.00 2.98
C TYR A 199 -16.98 -21.19 3.37
N THR A 200 -17.69 -21.77 2.41
CA THR A 200 -18.60 -22.90 2.64
C THR A 200 -17.86 -24.17 3.05
N THR A 201 -16.72 -24.42 2.41
CA THR A 201 -15.90 -25.62 2.64
C THR A 201 -14.80 -25.42 3.68
N LYS A 202 -14.68 -24.22 4.25
CA LYS A 202 -13.57 -23.80 5.12
C LYS A 202 -12.19 -24.01 4.46
N THR A 203 -12.12 -23.78 3.16
CA THR A 203 -10.92 -23.91 2.34
C THR A 203 -10.41 -22.53 1.94
N ARG A 204 -9.23 -22.18 2.42
CA ARG A 204 -8.56 -20.93 2.06
C ARG A 204 -7.86 -21.08 0.72
N TYR A 205 -8.16 -20.21 -0.22
CA TYR A 205 -7.53 -20.12 -1.52
C TYR A 205 -6.56 -18.94 -1.58
N ARG A 206 -5.36 -19.17 -2.15
CA ARG A 206 -4.34 -18.12 -2.36
C ARG A 206 -3.70 -18.33 -3.73
N TYR A 207 -3.60 -17.26 -4.50
CA TYR A 207 -2.96 -17.30 -5.82
C TYR A 207 -1.47 -17.62 -5.70
N LEU A 208 -1.01 -18.57 -6.50
CA LEU A 208 0.39 -18.91 -6.66
C LEU A 208 0.95 -18.16 -7.88
N ARG A 209 1.68 -17.10 -7.59
CA ARG A 209 2.37 -16.32 -8.62
C ARG A 209 3.60 -17.09 -9.10
N LEU A 210 3.47 -17.80 -10.23
CA LEU A 210 4.55 -18.61 -10.81
C LEU A 210 5.62 -17.78 -11.51
N ASP A 211 5.23 -16.62 -12.03
CA ASP A 211 6.12 -15.68 -12.70
C ASP A 211 6.28 -14.41 -11.82
N PRO A 212 7.43 -14.21 -11.18
CA PRO A 212 7.67 -13.04 -10.33
C PRO A 212 7.73 -11.72 -11.12
N GLU A 213 8.00 -11.75 -12.42
CA GLU A 213 8.03 -10.56 -13.27
C GLU A 213 6.66 -10.13 -13.78
N ARG A 214 5.66 -11.00 -13.63
CA ARG A 214 4.30 -10.70 -14.05
C ARG A 214 3.71 -9.56 -13.23
N ARG A 215 3.22 -8.52 -13.91
CA ARG A 215 2.71 -7.29 -13.29
C ARG A 215 1.20 -7.29 -13.10
N TYR A 216 0.47 -8.05 -13.91
CA TYR A 216 -0.99 -8.08 -13.93
C TYR A 216 -1.52 -9.46 -14.32
N LEU A 217 -2.77 -9.70 -13.97
CA LEU A 217 -3.54 -10.89 -14.31
C LEU A 217 -4.36 -10.60 -15.58
N ARG A 218 -4.44 -11.57 -16.48
CA ARG A 218 -5.24 -11.43 -17.71
C ARG A 218 -6.68 -11.87 -17.47
N PRO A 219 -7.65 -11.27 -18.17
CA PRO A 219 -9.06 -11.58 -17.95
C PRO A 219 -9.47 -12.97 -18.45
N ASP A 220 -8.64 -13.63 -19.27
CA ASP A 220 -8.89 -14.92 -19.90
C ASP A 220 -7.92 -16.01 -19.42
N GLU A 221 -7.27 -15.79 -18.29
CA GLU A 221 -6.31 -16.78 -17.78
C GLU A 221 -6.87 -17.64 -16.65
N THR A 222 -6.33 -18.84 -16.55
CA THR A 222 -6.55 -19.74 -15.44
C THR A 222 -5.46 -19.52 -14.38
N LEU A 223 -5.85 -19.11 -13.19
CA LEU A 223 -4.97 -18.98 -12.04
C LEU A 223 -4.77 -20.32 -11.35
N LEU A 224 -3.53 -20.62 -10.97
CA LEU A 224 -3.23 -21.69 -10.04
C LEU A 224 -3.36 -21.17 -8.61
N LEU A 225 -4.20 -21.82 -7.81
CA LEU A 225 -4.42 -21.49 -6.42
C LEU A 225 -3.85 -22.60 -5.52
N HIS A 226 -3.16 -22.20 -4.43
CA HIS A 226 -2.96 -23.06 -3.28
C HIS A 226 -4.27 -23.12 -2.49
N SER A 227 -4.68 -24.30 -2.07
CA SER A 227 -5.85 -24.53 -1.25
C SER A 227 -5.45 -25.18 0.08
N PHE A 228 -5.98 -24.64 1.18
CA PHE A 228 -5.77 -25.17 2.52
C PHE A 228 -7.10 -25.26 3.27
N ASN A 229 -7.50 -26.44 3.67
CA ASN A 229 -8.72 -26.63 4.47
C ASN A 229 -8.40 -26.40 5.96
N THR A 230 -9.03 -25.40 6.56
CA THR A 230 -8.73 -25.01 7.95
C THR A 230 -9.21 -26.02 8.99
N LEU A 231 -10.17 -26.89 8.67
CA LEU A 231 -10.70 -27.93 9.56
C LEU A 231 -9.88 -29.22 9.47
N THR A 232 -9.72 -29.74 8.25
CA THR A 232 -9.05 -31.04 8.01
C THR A 232 -7.54 -30.92 7.92
N LYS A 233 -7.02 -29.71 7.74
CA LYS A 233 -5.60 -29.39 7.46
C LYS A 233 -5.09 -29.97 6.15
N ALA A 234 -5.98 -30.40 5.27
CA ALA A 234 -5.62 -30.89 3.93
C ALA A 234 -5.17 -29.71 3.06
N GLU A 235 -4.10 -29.94 2.32
CA GLU A 235 -3.54 -29.02 1.33
C GLU A 235 -3.70 -29.57 -0.09
N GLY A 236 -3.74 -28.66 -1.04
CA GLY A 236 -3.84 -29.03 -2.45
C GLY A 236 -3.79 -27.80 -3.36
N TYR A 237 -4.18 -28.03 -4.61
CA TYR A 237 -4.21 -27.00 -5.64
C TYR A 237 -5.57 -26.95 -6.31
N ALA A 238 -5.96 -25.76 -6.72
CA ALA A 238 -7.19 -25.53 -7.47
C ALA A 238 -6.91 -24.61 -8.68
N ARG A 239 -7.84 -24.60 -9.63
CA ARG A 239 -7.81 -23.69 -10.77
C ARG A 239 -8.97 -22.72 -10.67
N LEU A 240 -8.72 -21.49 -11.06
CA LEU A 240 -9.72 -20.43 -11.14
C LEU A 240 -9.60 -19.74 -12.50
N ASP A 241 -10.63 -19.83 -13.32
CA ASP A 241 -10.75 -19.08 -14.56
C ASP A 241 -11.28 -17.69 -14.26
N LEU A 242 -10.57 -16.63 -14.75
CA LEU A 242 -10.91 -15.21 -14.50
C LEU A 242 -11.96 -14.65 -15.47
#